data_c13bb0c4ed8e8ffdbb7441b64917d8e5
#
_entry.id   c13bb0c4ed8e8ffdbb7441b64917d8e5
#
_cell.length_a   1.000
_cell.length_b   1.000
_cell.length_c   1.000
_cell.angle_alpha   90.00
_cell.angle_beta   90.00
_cell.angle_gamma   90.00
#
_symmetry.space_group_name_H-M   'P 1'
#
loop_
_entity.id
_entity.type
_entity.pdbx_description
1 polymer ?
#
loop_
_entity_poly.entity_id
_entity_poly.type
_entity_poly.pdbx_seq_one_letter_code
_entity_poly.pdbx_strand_id
1 'polypeptide(L)'
;MEQNPSSPIDRAHWTPAKQRSFLTALLNIGSVTHAARAAGMSRSSAHRLRRRLAGTPFDRTWDRALALHARRLADPFALEIQQPAASKRRG
;
A
#
# COMPACT_ATOMS: atom_id res chain seq x y z
N MET A 1 26.96 9.21 -11.30
CA MET A 1 26.55 8.84 -11.16
C MET A 1 26.07 8.47 -10.75
N GLU A 2 26.24 8.45 -10.81
CA GLU A 2 25.75 7.96 -10.56
C GLU A 2 25.10 7.68 -9.92
N GLN A 3 25.04 7.79 -9.80
CA GLN A 3 24.34 7.44 -9.23
C GLN A 3 23.49 7.23 -8.88
N ASN A 4 23.43 7.27 -8.84
CA ASN A 4 22.60 7.01 -8.64
C ASN A 4 21.57 6.79 -7.83
N PRO A 5 20.92 6.43 -8.48
CA PRO A 5 19.66 6.22 -7.86
C PRO A 5 19.74 5.30 -6.68
N SER A 6 20.74 4.59 -6.64
CA SER A 6 20.90 3.73 -5.52
C SER A 6 21.58 4.40 -4.36
N SER A 7 21.63 5.71 -4.39
CA SER A 7 22.30 6.38 -3.31
C SER A 7 21.57 6.14 -2.01
N PRO A 8 22.26 6.10 -0.90
CA PRO A 8 21.63 5.89 0.38
C PRO A 8 20.55 6.90 0.70
N ILE A 9 20.74 8.14 0.25
CA ILE A 9 19.75 9.16 0.49
C ILE A 9 18.46 8.84 -0.20
N ASP A 10 18.50 8.41 -1.45
CA ASP A 10 17.30 8.08 -2.18
C ASP A 10 16.61 6.89 -1.56
N ARG A 11 17.36 5.88 -1.14
CA ARG A 11 16.73 4.74 -0.55
C ARG A 11 16.11 5.06 0.79
N ALA A 12 16.68 5.99 1.53
CA ALA A 12 16.14 6.32 2.83
C ALA A 12 15.00 7.33 2.77
N HIS A 13 14.82 7.95 1.62
CA HIS A 13 13.83 9.01 1.53
C HIS A 13 12.50 8.54 1.01
N TRP A 14 11.44 8.81 1.77
CA TRP A 14 10.09 8.47 1.36
C TRP A 14 9.48 9.62 0.56
N THR A 15 9.60 9.55 -0.74
CA THR A 15 9.01 10.56 -1.61
C THR A 15 7.51 10.33 -1.73
N PRO A 16 6.74 11.30 -2.21
CA PRO A 16 5.32 11.09 -2.42
C PRO A 16 5.03 9.92 -3.36
N ALA A 17 5.88 9.72 -4.37
CA ALA A 17 5.69 8.61 -5.29
C ALA A 17 5.87 7.28 -4.58
N LYS A 18 6.86 7.18 -3.69
CA LYS A 18 7.08 5.96 -2.95
C LYS A 18 5.94 5.71 -1.98
N GLN A 19 5.43 6.77 -1.37
CA GLN A 19 4.30 6.63 -0.46
C GLN A 19 3.08 6.09 -1.19
N ARG A 20 2.81 6.59 -2.40
CA ARG A 20 1.69 6.10 -3.19
C ARG A 20 1.88 4.65 -3.59
N SER A 21 3.09 4.29 -4.03
CA SER A 21 3.38 2.92 -4.41
C SER A 21 3.19 1.97 -3.24
N PHE A 22 3.63 2.42 -2.07
CA PHE A 22 3.49 1.61 -0.86
C PHE A 22 2.01 1.38 -0.54
N LEU A 23 1.21 2.46 -0.53
CA LEU A 23 -0.20 2.33 -0.16
C LEU A 23 -0.99 1.51 -1.17
N THR A 24 -0.66 1.66 -2.45
CA THR A 24 -1.32 0.88 -3.49
C THR A 24 -0.99 -0.61 -3.32
N ALA A 25 0.27 -0.92 -3.07
CA ALA A 25 0.67 -2.30 -2.87
C ALA A 25 0.07 -2.87 -1.59
N LEU A 26 -0.05 -2.04 -0.55
CA LEU A 26 -0.62 -2.47 0.71
C LEU A 26 -2.08 -2.87 0.52
N LEU A 27 -2.82 -2.10 -0.25
CA LEU A 27 -4.20 -2.42 -0.54
C LEU A 27 -4.30 -3.72 -1.34
N ASN A 28 -3.45 -3.90 -2.32
CA ASN A 28 -3.51 -5.06 -3.19
C ASN A 28 -2.98 -6.34 -2.56
N ILE A 29 -1.93 -6.22 -1.78
CA ILE A 29 -1.26 -7.39 -1.21
C ILE A 29 -1.58 -7.64 0.25
N GLY A 30 -1.78 -6.58 1.00
CA GLY A 30 -2.09 -6.72 2.42
C GLY A 30 -0.90 -7.02 3.31
N SER A 31 0.32 -6.85 2.79
CA SER A 31 1.53 -7.13 3.55
C SER A 31 2.42 -5.90 3.59
N VAL A 32 2.73 -5.43 4.77
CA VAL A 32 3.60 -4.27 4.93
C VAL A 32 4.98 -4.55 4.36
N THR A 33 5.49 -5.75 4.57
CA THR A 33 6.80 -6.12 4.07
C THR A 33 6.86 -6.05 2.56
N HIS A 34 5.88 -6.64 1.88
CA HIS A 34 5.87 -6.62 0.43
C HIS A 34 5.58 -5.23 -0.12
N ALA A 35 4.71 -4.49 0.55
CA ALA A 35 4.40 -3.14 0.09
C ALA A 35 5.62 -2.23 0.22
N ALA A 36 6.38 -2.37 1.30
CA ALA A 36 7.60 -1.57 1.46
C ALA A 36 8.59 -1.91 0.36
N ARG A 37 8.76 -3.19 0.05
CA ARG A 37 9.68 -3.58 -1.00
C ARG A 37 9.23 -3.03 -2.35
N ALA A 38 7.94 -3.01 -2.62
CA ALA A 38 7.42 -2.46 -3.87
C ALA A 38 7.77 -0.98 -3.99
N ALA A 39 7.92 -0.28 -2.88
CA ALA A 39 8.30 1.11 -2.87
C ALA A 39 9.82 1.30 -2.79
N GLY A 40 10.57 0.20 -2.76
CA GLY A 40 12.02 0.27 -2.64
C GLY A 40 12.48 0.61 -1.23
N MET A 41 11.67 0.31 -0.23
CA MET A 41 11.98 0.66 1.15
C MET A 41 11.89 -0.58 2.05
N SER A 42 12.33 -0.45 3.29
CA SER A 42 12.26 -1.56 4.23
C SER A 42 11.00 -1.48 5.07
N ARG A 43 10.61 -2.60 5.64
CA ARG A 43 9.47 -2.65 6.53
C ARG A 43 9.66 -1.73 7.72
N SER A 44 10.84 -1.74 8.30
CA SER A 44 11.13 -0.89 9.46
C SER A 44 11.01 0.59 9.11
N SER A 45 11.48 0.95 7.91
CA SER A 45 11.41 2.31 7.45
C SER A 45 9.95 2.74 7.27
N ALA A 46 9.11 1.82 6.77
CA ALA A 46 7.70 2.14 6.59
C ALA A 46 7.02 2.42 7.94
N HIS A 47 7.33 1.61 8.95
CA HIS A 47 6.74 1.83 10.27
C HIS A 47 7.23 3.13 10.90
N ARG A 48 8.50 3.49 10.67
CA ARG A 48 8.99 4.76 11.19
C ARG A 48 8.30 5.92 10.51
N LEU A 49 8.06 5.80 9.20
CA LEU A 49 7.37 6.86 8.47
C LEU A 49 5.96 7.01 9.03
N ARG A 50 5.28 5.90 9.27
CA ARG A 50 3.92 5.96 9.79
C ARG A 50 3.89 6.70 11.12
N ARG A 51 4.85 6.44 11.99
CA ARG A 51 4.88 7.12 13.27
C ARG A 51 5.09 8.63 13.10
N ARG A 52 5.94 9.03 12.16
CA ARG A 52 6.17 10.45 11.94
C ARG A 52 4.95 11.12 11.36
N LEU A 53 4.16 10.39 10.57
CA LEU A 53 2.99 10.93 9.92
C LEU A 53 1.68 10.55 10.62
N ALA A 54 1.76 10.24 11.91
CA ALA A 54 0.58 9.84 12.66
C ALA A 54 -0.51 10.91 12.55
N GLY A 55 -1.73 10.48 12.31
CA GLY A 55 -2.87 11.39 12.17
C GLY A 55 -3.01 12.06 10.83
N THR A 56 -2.06 11.85 9.92
CA THR A 56 -2.15 12.46 8.59
C THR A 56 -2.92 11.54 7.65
N PRO A 57 -3.24 12.00 6.45
CA PRO A 57 -3.91 11.14 5.47
C PRO A 57 -3.14 9.87 5.16
N PHE A 58 -1.81 9.91 5.19
CA PHE A 58 -1.01 8.73 4.94
C PHE A 58 -1.32 7.65 5.99
N ASP A 59 -1.34 8.06 7.25
CA ASP A 59 -1.60 7.16 8.36
C ASP A 59 -3.00 6.55 8.24
N ARG A 60 -4.00 7.38 7.94
CA ARG A 60 -5.36 6.90 7.81
C ARG A 60 -5.53 6.00 6.60
N THR A 61 -4.83 6.31 5.51
CA THR A 61 -4.92 5.48 4.31
C THR A 61 -4.27 4.14 4.53
N TRP A 62 -3.22 4.09 5.34
CA TRP A 62 -2.58 2.83 5.70
C TRP A 62 -3.61 1.90 6.36
N ASP A 63 -4.30 2.39 7.38
CA ASP A 63 -5.29 1.58 8.07
C ASP A 63 -6.42 1.18 7.15
N ARG A 64 -6.85 2.11 6.30
CA ARG A 64 -7.92 1.83 5.38
C ARG A 64 -7.53 0.78 4.36
N ALA A 65 -6.31 0.83 3.85
CA ALA A 65 -5.84 -0.14 2.88
C ALA A 65 -5.86 -1.55 3.46
N LEU A 66 -5.40 -1.68 4.70
CA LEU A 66 -5.40 -2.99 5.34
C LEU A 66 -6.83 -3.47 5.61
N ALA A 67 -7.70 -2.57 6.04
CA ALA A 67 -9.08 -2.93 6.31
C ALA A 67 -9.80 -3.36 5.04
N LEU A 68 -9.57 -2.65 3.94
CA LEU A 68 -10.20 -3.00 2.67
C LEU A 68 -9.68 -4.32 2.15
N HIS A 69 -8.38 -4.56 2.30
CA HIS A 69 -7.81 -5.81 1.86
C HIS A 69 -8.38 -6.97 2.66
N ALA A 70 -8.50 -6.79 3.97
CA ALA A 70 -9.06 -7.82 4.82
C ALA A 70 -10.52 -8.12 4.46
N ARG A 71 -11.28 -7.08 4.12
CA ARG A 71 -12.66 -7.29 3.73
C ARG A 71 -12.78 -8.08 2.44
N ARG A 72 -11.87 -7.85 1.50
CA ARG A 72 -11.90 -8.60 0.27
C ARG A 72 -11.62 -10.05 0.52
N LEU A 73 -10.71 -10.34 1.43
CA LEU A 73 -10.39 -11.73 1.74
C LEU A 73 -11.51 -12.41 2.49
N ALA A 74 -12.20 -11.66 3.34
CA ALA A 74 -13.28 -12.24 4.14
C ALA A 74 -14.57 -12.46 3.35
N ASP A 75 -14.74 -11.71 2.27
CA ASP A 75 -15.95 -11.79 1.48
C ASP A 75 -15.65 -12.51 0.16
N PRO A 76 -16.05 -13.74 0.02
CA PRO A 76 -15.72 -14.50 -1.18
C PRO A 76 -16.35 -13.92 -2.44
N PHE A 77 -17.35 -13.06 -2.29
CA PHE A 77 -17.99 -12.46 -3.44
C PHE A 77 -17.45 -11.09 -3.80
N ALA A 78 -16.53 -10.58 -3.04
CA ALA A 78 -16.03 -9.23 -3.30
C ALA A 78 -15.47 -9.06 -4.69
N LEU A 79 -14.73 -10.04 -5.18
CA LEU A 79 -14.16 -9.93 -6.51
C LEU A 79 -15.23 -10.05 -7.58
N GLU A 80 -16.23 -10.84 -7.36
CA GLU A 80 -17.29 -10.97 -8.32
C GLU A 80 -18.07 -9.69 -8.44
N ILE A 81 -18.26 -8.99 -7.35
CA ILE A 81 -18.99 -7.76 -7.37
C ILE A 81 -18.28 -6.73 -8.24
N GLN A 82 -16.98 -6.80 -8.30
CA GLN A 82 -16.22 -5.86 -9.09
C GLN A 82 -16.32 -6.16 -10.57
N GLN A 83 -16.80 -7.32 -10.94
CA GLN A 83 -16.92 -7.68 -12.33
C GLN A 83 -18.30 -7.29 -12.82
N PRO A 84 -18.40 -6.57 -13.91
CA PRO A 84 -19.67 -6.09 -14.40
C PRO A 84 -20.67 -7.20 -14.62
N ALA A 85 -20.22 -8.29 -15.13
CA ALA A 85 -21.13 -9.36 -15.41
C ALA A 85 -21.77 -9.90 -14.15
N ALA A 86 -20.97 -10.05 -13.14
CA ALA A 86 -21.48 -10.56 -11.91
C ALA A 86 -22.48 -9.61 -11.32
N SER A 87 -22.23 -8.36 -11.36
CA SER A 87 -23.13 -7.46 -10.78
C SER A 87 -24.41 -7.39 -11.53
N LYS A 88 -24.39 -7.57 -12.79
CA LYS A 88 -25.56 -7.52 -13.45
C LYS A 88 -26.36 -8.68 -13.27
N ARG A 89 -25.79 -9.78 -13.19
CA ARG A 89 -26.53 -10.90 -13.08
C ARG A 89 -27.39 -10.99 -11.99
N ARG A 90 -27.04 -10.46 -10.98
CA ARG A 90 -27.78 -10.59 -9.90
C ARG A 90 -28.95 -9.89 -9.97
N GLY A 91 -28.91 -8.95 -10.68
CA GLY A 91 -30.06 -8.12 -10.75
C GLY A 91 -31.23 -8.90 -11.08
#